data_9fc9b41431b94f0bf7e9415e104728e8
#
_entry.id   9fc9b41431b94f0bf7e9415e104728e8
#
_cell.length_a   1.000
_cell.length_b   1.000
_cell.length_c   1.000
_cell.angle_alpha   90.00
_cell.angle_beta   90.00
_cell.angle_gamma   90.00
#
_symmetry.space_group_name_H-M   'P 1'
#
loop_
_entity.id
_entity.type
_entity.pdbx_description
1 polymer ?
#
loop_
_entity_poly.entity_id
_entity_poly.type
_entity_poly.pdbx_seq_one_letter_code
_entity_poly.pdbx_strand_id
1 'polypeptide(L)'
;MKKTLLVSLVAAVAASSAVAGARRSPDPVGCYVVALDGETAKSADWQKVADALVAKYSAKLVNYDASSVEGILPELRKLKPRYVCFVTAPERAGRSLVVEAAQTLRKIDDDPYGDAIWGIVTGYNADDAMRMVEGDPIEVESIATSMGGSRTLDGWKHGFASDEGNMGRMWVKLPGSTNTVEIATSPNPAKSLAAAFRGIPVDYWVTSGHATEHDWQIIYNKPKGGCFVHKNGRLVAVTSQNDYALVFSPNPKVYIAAGNCLIGHVDGKDCMATAWMHTGGAVQMLGYTVETFYGFMGWGAKSMFESGRYTAAEAFYLNNQVLLWAIGKLNKDLRDVEIPAKEKLSTRKFIRMMQGRIRTQDELGLTWDRDTFAFYGDPARSVRFPEKRKDIDIKVSGDKITLDFLRDVSFPDKIEVKSTRPVAVLLDKAPARGTAIFAEGGEEPLADSVVTDVFALIPLTGKHPKGEKLAFTIRPGESSAAAK
;
A
#
# COMPACT_ATOMS: atom_id res chain seq x y z
N MET A 1 14.78 -40.89 2.00
CA MET A 1 13.34 -40.94 1.77
C MET A 1 12.59 -39.60 1.94
N LYS A 2 13.21 -38.51 2.43
CA LYS A 2 12.52 -37.18 2.64
C LYS A 2 12.63 -36.20 1.46
N LYS A 3 13.45 -36.47 0.46
CA LYS A 3 13.65 -35.54 -0.70
C LYS A 3 12.61 -35.71 -1.84
N THR A 4 11.89 -36.84 -1.87
CA THR A 4 10.96 -37.17 -2.97
C THR A 4 9.54 -36.63 -2.73
N LEU A 5 9.21 -36.21 -1.51
CA LEU A 5 7.84 -35.81 -1.16
C LEU A 5 7.47 -34.39 -1.71
N LEU A 6 8.45 -33.49 -1.85
CA LEU A 6 8.17 -32.12 -2.31
C LEU A 6 7.82 -32.06 -3.81
N VAL A 7 8.40 -32.94 -4.63
CA VAL A 7 8.18 -32.95 -6.08
C VAL A 7 6.83 -33.59 -6.43
N SER A 8 6.37 -34.57 -5.63
CA SER A 8 5.11 -35.27 -5.90
C SER A 8 3.87 -34.53 -5.43
N LEU A 9 3.99 -33.60 -4.46
CA LEU A 9 2.83 -32.87 -3.93
C LEU A 9 2.40 -31.69 -4.82
N VAL A 10 3.31 -31.14 -5.64
CA VAL A 10 3.03 -30.02 -6.53
C VAL A 10 2.21 -30.39 -7.76
N ALA A 11 2.19 -31.67 -8.15
CA ALA A 11 1.49 -32.13 -9.36
C ALA A 11 -0.02 -32.34 -9.21
N ALA A 12 -0.56 -32.35 -7.99
CA ALA A 12 -1.95 -32.76 -7.72
C ALA A 12 -2.97 -31.60 -7.58
N VAL A 13 -2.54 -30.32 -7.64
CA VAL A 13 -3.43 -29.15 -7.38
C VAL A 13 -3.88 -28.43 -8.65
N ALA A 14 -3.56 -28.91 -9.82
CA ALA A 14 -3.84 -28.20 -11.09
C ALA A 14 -5.27 -28.35 -11.66
N ALA A 15 -6.25 -28.82 -10.90
CA ALA A 15 -7.62 -28.97 -11.41
C ALA A 15 -8.68 -28.65 -10.36
N SER A 16 -9.04 -27.39 -10.23
CA SER A 16 -10.42 -26.91 -9.99
C SER A 16 -10.46 -25.38 -9.82
N SER A 17 -10.43 -24.65 -10.90
CA SER A 17 -10.94 -23.27 -10.93
C SER A 17 -12.44 -23.32 -11.15
N ALA A 18 -13.20 -23.33 -10.07
CA ALA A 18 -14.62 -23.05 -10.13
C ALA A 18 -14.79 -21.56 -10.41
N VAL A 19 -15.39 -21.24 -11.54
CA VAL A 19 -15.82 -19.91 -11.93
C VAL A 19 -16.84 -19.43 -10.91
N ALA A 20 -16.42 -18.63 -9.93
CA ALA A 20 -17.33 -17.87 -9.09
C ALA A 20 -17.83 -16.68 -9.93
N GLY A 21 -19.14 -16.56 -10.06
CA GLY A 21 -19.76 -15.51 -10.87
C GLY A 21 -19.24 -14.10 -10.51
N ALA A 22 -18.88 -13.37 -11.55
CA ALA A 22 -18.36 -12.02 -11.48
C ALA A 22 -19.30 -11.10 -10.68
N ARG A 23 -18.92 -10.72 -9.46
CA ARG A 23 -19.50 -9.57 -8.78
C ARG A 23 -18.87 -8.32 -9.38
N ARG A 24 -19.66 -7.44 -9.96
CA ARG A 24 -19.20 -6.11 -10.40
C ARG A 24 -18.47 -5.43 -9.25
N SER A 25 -17.33 -4.79 -9.55
CA SER A 25 -16.74 -3.80 -8.65
C SER A 25 -17.83 -2.78 -8.31
N PRO A 26 -18.03 -2.42 -7.03
CA PRO A 26 -18.89 -1.29 -6.73
C PRO A 26 -18.33 -0.07 -7.45
N ASP A 27 -19.23 0.71 -8.10
CA ASP A 27 -18.82 1.96 -8.73
C ASP A 27 -18.14 2.84 -7.69
N PRO A 28 -17.02 3.50 -8.04
CA PRO A 28 -16.36 4.39 -7.09
C PRO A 28 -17.32 5.51 -6.69
N VAL A 29 -17.39 5.75 -5.38
CA VAL A 29 -18.15 6.87 -4.84
C VAL A 29 -17.38 8.15 -5.20
N GLY A 30 -17.97 8.99 -6.05
CA GLY A 30 -17.38 10.25 -6.46
C GLY A 30 -16.70 10.23 -7.84
N CYS A 31 -16.03 11.33 -8.18
CA CYS A 31 -15.38 11.52 -9.46
C CYS A 31 -14.06 10.74 -9.56
N TYR A 32 -13.87 10.06 -10.67
CA TYR A 32 -12.61 9.38 -11.01
C TYR A 32 -11.90 10.13 -12.14
N VAL A 33 -10.61 10.43 -11.97
CA VAL A 33 -9.76 11.03 -12.99
C VAL A 33 -8.70 10.04 -13.43
N VAL A 34 -8.60 9.82 -14.73
CA VAL A 34 -7.49 9.14 -15.39
C VAL A 34 -6.51 10.20 -15.89
N ALA A 35 -5.34 10.27 -15.29
CA ALA A 35 -4.26 11.13 -15.72
C ALA A 35 -3.31 10.33 -16.63
N LEU A 36 -3.34 10.60 -17.93
CA LEU A 36 -2.52 9.90 -18.93
C LEU A 36 -1.30 10.74 -19.27
N ASP A 37 -0.10 10.15 -19.11
CA ASP A 37 1.15 10.80 -19.51
C ASP A 37 1.21 11.00 -21.02
N GLY A 38 1.52 12.22 -21.47
CA GLY A 38 1.48 12.61 -22.86
C GLY A 38 2.46 11.86 -23.77
N GLU A 39 3.64 11.45 -23.25
CA GLU A 39 4.56 10.59 -24.03
C GLU A 39 4.04 9.15 -24.11
N THR A 40 3.50 8.65 -23.02
CA THR A 40 2.87 7.32 -22.96
C THR A 40 1.66 7.23 -23.89
N ALA A 41 0.87 8.30 -24.01
CA ALA A 41 -0.29 8.39 -24.89
C ALA A 41 0.03 8.22 -26.38
N LYS A 42 1.29 8.37 -26.80
CA LYS A 42 1.72 8.12 -28.18
C LYS A 42 1.68 6.63 -28.55
N SER A 43 1.61 5.74 -27.59
CA SER A 43 1.45 4.30 -27.79
C SER A 43 -0.02 3.91 -27.75
N ALA A 44 -0.50 3.29 -28.83
CA ALA A 44 -1.89 2.82 -28.93
C ALA A 44 -2.24 1.79 -27.84
N ASP A 45 -1.30 0.98 -27.39
CA ASP A 45 -1.56 -0.04 -26.36
C ASP A 45 -1.72 0.60 -24.98
N TRP A 46 -0.93 1.62 -24.65
CA TRP A 46 -1.11 2.38 -23.41
C TRP A 46 -2.36 3.26 -23.43
N GLN A 47 -2.74 3.79 -24.60
CA GLN A 47 -4.03 4.51 -24.75
C GLN A 47 -5.20 3.58 -24.42
N LYS A 48 -5.18 2.32 -24.88
CA LYS A 48 -6.22 1.33 -24.53
C LYS A 48 -6.35 1.11 -23.02
N VAL A 49 -5.25 1.15 -22.27
CA VAL A 49 -5.28 1.02 -20.79
C VAL A 49 -6.03 2.19 -20.17
N ALA A 50 -5.74 3.41 -20.63
CA ALA A 50 -6.45 4.60 -20.15
C ALA A 50 -7.95 4.56 -20.54
N ASP A 51 -8.26 4.19 -21.78
CA ASP A 51 -9.62 4.06 -22.30
C ASP A 51 -10.43 3.02 -21.50
N ALA A 52 -9.80 1.90 -21.10
CA ALA A 52 -10.43 0.88 -20.26
C ALA A 52 -10.81 1.42 -18.88
N LEU A 53 -9.95 2.22 -18.23
CA LEU A 53 -10.26 2.90 -16.98
C LEU A 53 -11.40 3.91 -17.15
N VAL A 54 -11.34 4.71 -18.23
CA VAL A 54 -12.39 5.68 -18.55
C VAL A 54 -13.74 4.97 -18.73
N ALA A 55 -13.77 3.88 -19.48
CA ALA A 55 -14.98 3.09 -19.69
C ALA A 55 -15.50 2.44 -18.40
N LYS A 56 -14.59 1.87 -17.60
CA LYS A 56 -14.92 1.16 -16.36
C LYS A 56 -15.58 2.05 -15.31
N TYR A 57 -15.11 3.29 -15.17
CA TYR A 57 -15.53 4.20 -14.10
C TYR A 57 -16.26 5.44 -14.59
N SER A 58 -16.58 5.55 -15.89
CA SER A 58 -17.07 6.78 -16.49
C SER A 58 -16.18 7.99 -16.16
N ALA A 59 -14.86 7.72 -16.14
CA ALA A 59 -13.85 8.63 -15.63
C ALA A 59 -13.61 9.83 -16.55
N LYS A 60 -13.03 10.90 -16.00
CA LYS A 60 -12.48 12.01 -16.78
C LYS A 60 -11.05 11.73 -17.17
N LEU A 61 -10.77 11.75 -18.48
CA LEU A 61 -9.40 11.69 -18.98
C LEU A 61 -8.77 13.08 -18.97
N VAL A 62 -7.60 13.18 -18.38
CA VAL A 62 -6.77 14.38 -18.35
C VAL A 62 -5.36 14.00 -18.79
N ASN A 63 -4.84 14.68 -19.80
CA ASN A 63 -3.45 14.48 -20.20
C ASN A 63 -2.51 15.34 -19.36
N TYR A 64 -1.39 14.80 -18.95
CA TYR A 64 -0.35 15.53 -18.23
C TYR A 64 1.03 15.30 -18.86
N ASP A 65 1.94 16.21 -18.61
CA ASP A 65 3.36 16.01 -18.89
C ASP A 65 4.03 15.46 -17.63
N ALA A 66 4.64 14.29 -17.72
CA ALA A 66 5.36 13.69 -16.59
C ALA A 66 6.59 14.51 -16.14
N SER A 67 6.96 15.56 -16.85
CA SER A 67 7.90 16.56 -16.34
C SER A 67 7.27 17.58 -15.39
N SER A 68 5.93 17.63 -15.29
CA SER A 68 5.19 18.54 -14.39
C SER A 68 3.78 18.05 -14.16
N VAL A 69 3.60 17.20 -13.15
CA VAL A 69 2.26 16.73 -12.72
C VAL A 69 1.39 17.90 -12.25
N GLU A 70 1.98 18.93 -11.67
CA GLU A 70 1.26 20.12 -11.20
C GLU A 70 0.46 20.82 -12.31
N GLY A 71 0.81 20.61 -13.57
CA GLY A 71 0.06 21.16 -14.71
C GLY A 71 -1.41 20.79 -14.77
N ILE A 72 -1.83 19.66 -14.15
CA ILE A 72 -3.25 19.26 -14.09
C ILE A 72 -3.98 19.78 -12.84
N LEU A 73 -3.30 20.47 -11.93
CA LEU A 73 -3.91 20.96 -10.69
C LEU A 73 -5.18 21.82 -10.91
N PRO A 74 -5.26 22.71 -11.91
CA PRO A 74 -6.50 23.46 -12.17
C PRO A 74 -7.70 22.56 -12.46
N GLU A 75 -7.52 21.48 -13.23
CA GLU A 75 -8.59 20.52 -13.50
C GLU A 75 -8.93 19.69 -12.26
N LEU A 76 -7.96 19.27 -11.46
CA LEU A 76 -8.21 18.56 -10.22
C LEU A 76 -8.99 19.40 -9.21
N ARG A 77 -8.67 20.67 -9.07
CA ARG A 77 -9.42 21.65 -8.23
C ARG A 77 -10.86 21.80 -8.65
N LYS A 78 -11.12 21.80 -9.97
CA LYS A 78 -12.46 21.90 -10.54
C LYS A 78 -13.25 20.60 -10.34
N LEU A 79 -12.64 19.45 -10.56
CA LEU A 79 -13.29 18.14 -10.52
C LEU A 79 -13.44 17.58 -9.10
N LYS A 80 -12.55 17.94 -8.18
CA LYS A 80 -12.45 17.39 -6.81
C LYS A 80 -12.59 15.85 -6.80
N PRO A 81 -11.66 15.14 -7.45
CA PRO A 81 -11.82 13.71 -7.67
C PRO A 81 -11.67 12.92 -6.35
N ARG A 82 -12.46 11.87 -6.21
CA ARG A 82 -12.25 10.86 -5.17
C ARG A 82 -11.03 10.00 -5.48
N TYR A 83 -10.84 9.70 -6.78
CA TYR A 83 -9.75 8.85 -7.26
C TYR A 83 -8.98 9.51 -8.38
N VAL A 84 -7.65 9.39 -8.33
CA VAL A 84 -6.76 9.78 -9.43
C VAL A 84 -5.86 8.61 -9.79
N CYS A 85 -5.94 8.15 -11.03
CA CYS A 85 -5.10 7.10 -11.56
C CYS A 85 -4.14 7.65 -12.62
N PHE A 86 -2.85 7.59 -12.34
CA PHE A 86 -1.81 7.96 -13.29
C PHE A 86 -1.50 6.76 -14.19
N VAL A 87 -1.72 6.90 -15.50
CA VAL A 87 -1.37 5.86 -16.48
C VAL A 87 -0.10 6.29 -17.19
N THR A 88 0.95 5.47 -17.06
CA THR A 88 2.26 5.80 -17.61
C THR A 88 3.11 4.56 -17.90
N ALA A 89 3.95 4.66 -18.94
CA ALA A 89 4.96 3.65 -19.22
C ALA A 89 6.02 3.59 -18.10
N PRO A 90 6.69 2.43 -17.91
CA PRO A 90 7.58 2.23 -16.77
C PRO A 90 8.79 3.19 -16.75
N GLU A 91 9.23 3.68 -17.89
CA GLU A 91 10.32 4.66 -17.98
C GLU A 91 9.97 6.00 -17.32
N ARG A 92 8.69 6.23 -17.03
CA ARG A 92 8.16 7.47 -16.46
C ARG A 92 7.37 7.26 -15.15
N ALA A 93 7.32 6.02 -14.67
CA ALA A 93 6.59 5.64 -13.45
C ALA A 93 7.45 5.72 -12.17
N GLY A 94 8.59 6.38 -12.25
CA GLY A 94 9.60 6.37 -11.19
C GLY A 94 9.29 7.29 -10.01
N ARG A 95 10.31 7.46 -9.18
CA ARG A 95 10.25 8.27 -7.96
C ARG A 95 9.75 9.70 -8.20
N SER A 96 10.15 10.35 -9.31
CA SER A 96 9.71 11.71 -9.61
C SER A 96 8.19 11.82 -9.72
N LEU A 97 7.55 10.88 -10.43
CA LEU A 97 6.10 10.84 -10.51
C LEU A 97 5.45 10.65 -9.13
N VAL A 98 5.99 9.75 -8.29
CA VAL A 98 5.46 9.49 -6.95
C VAL A 98 5.49 10.75 -6.08
N VAL A 99 6.61 11.47 -6.08
CA VAL A 99 6.77 12.71 -5.31
C VAL A 99 5.86 13.82 -5.85
N GLU A 100 5.86 14.05 -7.16
CA GLU A 100 5.07 15.10 -7.79
C GLU A 100 3.56 14.84 -7.65
N ALA A 101 3.12 13.59 -7.81
CA ALA A 101 1.72 13.22 -7.60
C ALA A 101 1.29 13.49 -6.16
N ALA A 102 2.06 13.01 -5.18
CA ALA A 102 1.75 13.24 -3.77
C ALA A 102 1.70 14.73 -3.42
N GLN A 103 2.65 15.54 -3.93
CA GLN A 103 2.69 16.98 -3.69
C GLN A 103 1.54 17.72 -4.40
N THR A 104 1.24 17.37 -5.65
CA THR A 104 0.15 18.00 -6.41
C THR A 104 -1.21 17.72 -5.78
N LEU A 105 -1.44 16.49 -5.33
CA LEU A 105 -2.71 16.11 -4.73
C LEU A 105 -2.97 16.74 -3.35
N ARG A 106 -1.92 17.24 -2.67
CA ARG A 106 -2.05 18.05 -1.45
C ARG A 106 -2.33 19.54 -1.72
N LYS A 107 -2.31 19.97 -2.98
CA LYS A 107 -2.55 21.36 -3.37
C LYS A 107 -3.96 21.57 -3.96
N ILE A 108 -4.81 20.56 -3.95
CA ILE A 108 -6.17 20.65 -4.52
C ILE A 108 -6.98 21.65 -3.70
N ASP A 109 -6.84 21.66 -2.38
CA ASP A 109 -7.42 22.68 -1.51
C ASP A 109 -6.36 23.36 -0.61
N ASP A 110 -6.79 24.00 0.47
CA ASP A 110 -5.92 24.84 1.33
C ASP A 110 -5.43 24.09 2.59
N ASP A 111 -5.85 22.81 2.78
CA ASP A 111 -5.36 22.03 3.91
C ASP A 111 -4.05 21.28 3.55
N PRO A 112 -3.28 20.79 4.53
CA PRO A 112 -1.99 20.18 4.25
C PRO A 112 -2.07 18.69 3.88
N TYR A 113 -3.26 18.14 3.72
CA TYR A 113 -3.49 16.72 3.48
C TYR A 113 -3.71 16.43 1.98
N GLY A 114 -3.74 15.16 1.61
CA GLY A 114 -4.03 14.78 0.23
C GLY A 114 -5.53 14.60 0.01
N ASP A 115 -6.06 15.12 -1.08
CA ASP A 115 -7.49 15.21 -1.35
C ASP A 115 -8.06 14.07 -2.20
N ALA A 116 -7.22 13.16 -2.68
CA ALA A 116 -7.64 12.05 -3.51
C ALA A 116 -6.89 10.76 -3.20
N ILE A 117 -7.60 9.64 -3.28
CA ILE A 117 -6.98 8.31 -3.28
C ILE A 117 -6.35 8.10 -4.65
N TRP A 118 -5.06 7.80 -4.70
CA TRP A 118 -4.36 7.75 -5.97
C TRP A 118 -3.52 6.50 -6.16
N GLY A 119 -3.21 6.20 -7.42
CA GLY A 119 -2.35 5.10 -7.79
C GLY A 119 -1.74 5.29 -9.17
N ILE A 120 -0.76 4.46 -9.49
CA ILE A 120 -0.07 4.44 -10.77
C ILE A 120 -0.35 3.10 -11.45
N VAL A 121 -0.95 3.13 -12.62
CA VAL A 121 -1.11 1.97 -13.50
C VAL A 121 0.05 1.97 -14.48
N THR A 122 0.92 0.97 -14.33
CA THR A 122 2.12 0.73 -15.13
C THR A 122 2.44 -0.77 -15.16
N GLY A 123 3.55 -1.18 -15.72
CA GLY A 123 3.96 -2.59 -15.80
C GLY A 123 5.21 -2.74 -16.64
N TYR A 124 5.67 -3.96 -16.88
CA TYR A 124 6.73 -4.23 -17.83
C TYR A 124 6.31 -3.85 -19.27
N ASN A 125 5.01 -3.97 -19.55
CA ASN A 125 4.35 -3.57 -20.79
C ASN A 125 2.88 -3.19 -20.52
N ALA A 126 2.16 -2.77 -21.55
CA ALA A 126 0.77 -2.36 -21.45
C ALA A 126 -0.19 -3.52 -21.09
N ASP A 127 0.13 -4.76 -21.42
CA ASP A 127 -0.68 -5.92 -21.04
C ASP A 127 -0.68 -6.14 -19.52
N ASP A 128 0.46 -5.88 -18.85
CA ASP A 128 0.56 -5.93 -17.40
C ASP A 128 -0.30 -4.84 -16.75
N ALA A 129 -0.23 -3.63 -17.31
CA ALA A 129 -1.05 -2.51 -16.87
C ALA A 129 -2.56 -2.80 -17.08
N MET A 130 -2.92 -3.43 -18.19
CA MET A 130 -4.30 -3.84 -18.47
C MET A 130 -4.82 -4.86 -17.44
N ARG A 131 -4.00 -5.81 -16.98
CA ARG A 131 -4.38 -6.74 -15.90
C ARG A 131 -4.69 -6.04 -14.57
N MET A 132 -4.05 -4.90 -14.29
CA MET A 132 -4.40 -4.10 -13.11
C MET A 132 -5.80 -3.48 -13.24
N VAL A 133 -6.21 -3.12 -14.46
CA VAL A 133 -7.46 -2.43 -14.77
C VAL A 133 -8.64 -3.40 -14.89
N GLU A 134 -8.51 -4.46 -15.68
CA GLU A 134 -9.61 -5.36 -16.04
C GLU A 134 -9.96 -6.41 -14.98
N GLY A 135 -9.09 -6.65 -14.02
CA GLY A 135 -9.28 -7.72 -13.05
C GLY A 135 -10.44 -7.48 -12.08
N ASP A 136 -11.02 -8.59 -11.61
CA ASP A 136 -12.06 -8.60 -10.58
C ASP A 136 -11.55 -8.07 -9.22
N PRO A 137 -12.47 -7.67 -8.31
CA PRO A 137 -12.15 -7.46 -6.91
C PRO A 137 -11.47 -8.68 -6.29
N ILE A 138 -10.53 -8.45 -5.36
CA ILE A 138 -9.84 -9.53 -4.64
C ILE A 138 -10.29 -9.50 -3.18
N GLU A 139 -10.89 -10.60 -2.72
CA GLU A 139 -11.06 -10.87 -1.30
C GLU A 139 -9.85 -11.67 -0.81
N VAL A 140 -9.08 -11.08 0.11
CA VAL A 140 -7.79 -11.63 0.57
C VAL A 140 -8.01 -12.71 1.61
N GLU A 141 -7.79 -13.96 1.24
CA GLU A 141 -7.99 -15.11 2.12
C GLU A 141 -6.73 -15.98 2.28
N SER A 142 -5.72 -15.76 1.44
CA SER A 142 -4.47 -16.50 1.44
C SER A 142 -3.27 -15.57 1.46
N ILE A 143 -2.16 -16.03 2.06
CA ILE A 143 -0.97 -15.21 2.28
C ILE A 143 0.31 -15.95 1.91
N ALA A 144 1.27 -15.20 1.37
CA ALA A 144 2.67 -15.54 1.46
C ALA A 144 3.40 -14.45 2.23
N THR A 145 4.38 -14.83 3.03
CA THR A 145 5.18 -13.88 3.78
C THR A 145 6.64 -14.33 3.89
N SER A 146 7.55 -13.36 3.79
CA SER A 146 8.96 -13.58 4.06
C SER A 146 9.53 -12.37 4.81
N MET A 147 9.61 -12.52 6.12
CA MET A 147 10.12 -11.52 7.05
C MET A 147 10.40 -12.16 8.41
N GLY A 148 11.11 -11.45 9.29
CA GLY A 148 11.42 -11.96 10.63
C GLY A 148 10.17 -12.33 11.44
N GLY A 149 10.19 -13.50 12.08
CA GLY A 149 9.10 -13.98 12.95
C GLY A 149 7.90 -14.62 12.25
N SER A 150 7.90 -14.73 10.92
CA SER A 150 6.77 -15.31 10.16
C SER A 150 6.77 -16.83 10.24
N ARG A 151 5.98 -17.40 11.15
CA ARG A 151 5.97 -18.86 11.44
C ARG A 151 4.59 -19.49 11.51
N THR A 152 3.51 -18.73 11.45
CA THR A 152 2.16 -19.25 11.52
C THR A 152 1.29 -18.71 10.39
N LEU A 153 0.34 -19.51 9.97
CA LEU A 153 -0.68 -19.21 8.96
C LEU A 153 -2.08 -19.33 9.56
N ASP A 154 -2.17 -19.18 10.88
CA ASP A 154 -3.44 -19.25 11.57
C ASP A 154 -4.39 -18.15 11.10
N GLY A 155 -5.65 -18.50 10.95
CA GLY A 155 -6.65 -17.57 10.40
C GLY A 155 -6.61 -17.34 8.89
N TRP A 156 -5.64 -17.92 8.15
CA TRP A 156 -5.59 -17.90 6.68
C TRP A 156 -6.16 -19.20 6.10
N LYS A 157 -6.79 -19.14 4.94
CA LYS A 157 -7.27 -20.36 4.27
C LYS A 157 -6.12 -21.26 3.85
N HIS A 158 -5.07 -20.66 3.27
CA HIS A 158 -3.83 -21.34 2.87
C HIS A 158 -2.71 -20.32 2.68
N GLY A 159 -1.50 -20.81 2.45
CA GLY A 159 -0.36 -19.95 2.20
C GLY A 159 0.97 -20.56 2.56
N PHE A 160 2.00 -19.73 2.61
CA PHE A 160 3.32 -20.13 3.06
C PHE A 160 4.05 -18.97 3.74
N ALA A 161 4.97 -19.32 4.65
CA ALA A 161 5.77 -18.34 5.38
C ALA A 161 7.24 -18.78 5.43
N SER A 162 8.14 -17.83 5.26
CA SER A 162 9.58 -17.99 5.47
C SER A 162 10.04 -16.98 6.51
N ASP A 163 10.80 -17.44 7.48
CA ASP A 163 11.35 -16.60 8.55
C ASP A 163 12.85 -16.38 8.31
N GLU A 164 13.26 -15.14 8.17
CA GLU A 164 14.66 -14.75 7.97
C GLU A 164 15.62 -15.29 9.05
N GLY A 165 15.13 -15.47 10.27
CA GLY A 165 15.88 -16.04 11.38
C GLY A 165 15.99 -17.57 11.36
N ASN A 166 15.21 -18.28 10.54
CA ASN A 166 15.12 -19.74 10.54
C ASN A 166 15.34 -20.34 9.14
N MET A 167 16.57 -20.24 8.66
CA MET A 167 16.96 -20.81 7.38
C MET A 167 16.78 -22.33 7.35
N GLY A 168 16.41 -22.85 6.18
CA GLY A 168 16.20 -24.30 5.99
C GLY A 168 14.83 -24.78 6.44
N ARG A 169 13.92 -23.87 6.78
CA ARG A 169 12.53 -24.15 7.18
C ARG A 169 11.55 -23.24 6.48
N MET A 170 10.35 -23.73 6.26
CA MET A 170 9.21 -23.00 5.76
C MET A 170 7.94 -23.52 6.41
N TRP A 171 6.99 -22.66 6.66
CA TRP A 171 5.66 -23.02 7.17
C TRP A 171 4.68 -22.96 6.00
N VAL A 172 3.93 -24.03 5.82
CA VAL A 172 3.00 -24.20 4.70
C VAL A 172 1.64 -24.64 5.21
N LYS A 173 0.59 -24.01 4.70
CA LYS A 173 -0.78 -24.44 4.85
C LYS A 173 -1.38 -24.62 3.46
N LEU A 174 -1.67 -25.86 3.09
CA LEU A 174 -2.23 -26.17 1.78
C LEU A 174 -3.71 -25.79 1.68
N PRO A 175 -4.25 -25.53 0.49
CA PRO A 175 -5.68 -25.36 0.29
C PRO A 175 -6.47 -26.54 0.87
N GLY A 176 -7.50 -26.25 1.67
CA GLY A 176 -8.31 -27.24 2.37
C GLY A 176 -7.71 -27.79 3.67
N SER A 177 -6.45 -27.46 4.00
CA SER A 177 -5.84 -27.84 5.28
C SER A 177 -6.30 -26.95 6.43
N THR A 178 -6.49 -27.54 7.61
CA THR A 178 -6.75 -26.79 8.85
C THR A 178 -5.46 -26.37 9.56
N ASN A 179 -4.34 -27.07 9.30
CA ASN A 179 -3.10 -26.94 10.06
C ASN A 179 -1.97 -26.33 9.22
N THR A 180 -1.18 -25.48 9.85
CA THR A 180 0.14 -25.08 9.35
C THR A 180 1.14 -26.18 9.64
N VAL A 181 1.93 -26.56 8.63
CA VAL A 181 2.97 -27.59 8.73
C VAL A 181 4.33 -26.94 8.51
N GLU A 182 5.27 -27.19 9.40
CA GLU A 182 6.67 -26.85 9.18
C GLU A 182 7.32 -27.90 8.27
N ILE A 183 7.98 -27.46 7.21
CA ILE A 183 8.72 -28.30 6.28
C ILE A 183 10.21 -27.92 6.26
N ALA A 184 11.07 -28.90 6.15
CA ALA A 184 12.48 -28.69 5.90
C ALA A 184 12.68 -28.25 4.45
N THR A 185 13.47 -27.21 4.25
CA THR A 185 13.83 -26.68 2.93
C THR A 185 15.33 -26.69 2.73
N SER A 186 15.79 -26.32 1.54
CA SER A 186 17.20 -26.00 1.34
C SER A 186 17.62 -24.87 2.29
N PRO A 187 18.85 -24.85 2.81
CA PRO A 187 19.39 -23.69 3.50
C PRO A 187 19.33 -22.38 2.68
N ASN A 188 19.18 -22.49 1.36
CA ASN A 188 18.89 -21.39 0.45
C ASN A 188 17.38 -21.29 0.24
N PRO A 189 16.68 -20.30 0.81
CA PRO A 189 15.24 -20.17 0.72
C PRO A 189 14.74 -19.73 -0.67
N ALA A 190 15.60 -19.16 -1.52
CA ALA A 190 15.18 -18.63 -2.82
C ALA A 190 14.49 -19.68 -3.71
N LYS A 191 15.08 -20.88 -3.84
CA LYS A 191 14.47 -21.98 -4.61
C LYS A 191 13.17 -22.47 -3.99
N SER A 192 13.15 -22.56 -2.65
CA SER A 192 11.96 -23.04 -1.93
C SER A 192 10.80 -22.06 -2.05
N LEU A 193 11.07 -20.76 -1.95
CA LEU A 193 10.07 -19.71 -2.18
C LEU A 193 9.58 -19.71 -3.63
N ALA A 194 10.48 -19.82 -4.62
CA ALA A 194 10.10 -19.91 -6.03
C ALA A 194 9.19 -21.12 -6.31
N ALA A 195 9.48 -22.26 -5.70
CA ALA A 195 8.66 -23.47 -5.80
C ALA A 195 7.30 -23.28 -5.10
N ALA A 196 7.25 -22.65 -3.93
CA ALA A 196 6.02 -22.36 -3.22
C ALA A 196 5.11 -21.41 -4.01
N PHE A 197 5.66 -20.34 -4.60
CA PHE A 197 4.90 -19.42 -5.47
C PHE A 197 4.29 -20.10 -6.69
N ARG A 198 4.98 -21.08 -7.26
CA ARG A 198 4.47 -21.84 -8.40
C ARG A 198 3.35 -22.79 -8.01
N GLY A 199 3.42 -23.37 -6.80
CA GLY A 199 2.52 -24.44 -6.34
C GLY A 199 1.36 -23.98 -5.46
N ILE A 200 1.46 -22.81 -4.83
CA ILE A 200 0.45 -22.33 -3.88
C ILE A 200 0.04 -20.91 -4.32
N PRO A 201 -1.13 -20.77 -4.95
CA PRO A 201 -1.66 -19.45 -5.28
C PRO A 201 -1.95 -18.68 -3.98
N VAL A 202 -1.62 -17.38 -3.97
CA VAL A 202 -1.88 -16.50 -2.82
C VAL A 202 -2.41 -15.15 -3.29
N ASP A 203 -3.28 -14.55 -2.49
CA ASP A 203 -3.91 -13.26 -2.78
C ASP A 203 -3.08 -12.09 -2.22
N TYR A 204 -2.26 -12.37 -1.22
CA TYR A 204 -1.50 -11.37 -0.48
C TYR A 204 -0.06 -11.81 -0.28
N TRP A 205 0.87 -10.93 -0.65
CA TRP A 205 2.31 -11.11 -0.46
C TRP A 205 2.90 -10.00 0.40
N VAL A 206 3.66 -10.35 1.44
CA VAL A 206 4.33 -9.39 2.33
C VAL A 206 5.79 -9.74 2.50
N THR A 207 6.65 -8.74 2.35
CA THR A 207 8.08 -8.89 2.58
C THR A 207 8.68 -7.77 3.40
N SER A 208 9.83 -8.06 3.99
CA SER A 208 10.80 -7.09 4.46
C SER A 208 12.22 -7.56 4.15
N GLY A 209 13.22 -6.80 4.56
CA GLY A 209 14.63 -7.14 4.38
C GLY A 209 15.34 -6.27 3.35
N HIS A 210 16.64 -6.50 3.17
CA HIS A 210 17.44 -5.72 2.23
C HIS A 210 17.00 -5.93 0.80
N ALA A 211 16.85 -4.83 0.07
CA ALA A 211 16.52 -4.84 -1.34
C ALA A 211 17.09 -3.61 -2.04
N THR A 212 17.16 -3.70 -3.34
CA THR A 212 17.35 -2.59 -4.27
C THR A 212 16.24 -2.62 -5.32
N GLU A 213 16.24 -1.69 -6.24
CA GLU A 213 15.38 -1.72 -7.42
C GLU A 213 15.62 -2.95 -8.32
N HIS A 214 16.73 -3.67 -8.12
CA HIS A 214 17.15 -4.79 -8.98
C HIS A 214 17.20 -6.14 -8.28
N ASP A 215 17.22 -6.17 -6.95
CA ASP A 215 17.25 -7.40 -6.17
C ASP A 215 16.50 -7.29 -4.83
N TRP A 216 16.12 -8.43 -4.29
CA TRP A 216 15.67 -8.60 -2.91
C TRP A 216 16.43 -9.75 -2.26
N GLN A 217 17.19 -9.43 -1.19
CA GLN A 217 17.90 -10.41 -0.37
C GLN A 217 16.92 -11.05 0.61
N ILE A 218 16.70 -12.35 0.45
CA ILE A 218 15.68 -13.07 1.21
C ILE A 218 16.08 -13.26 2.68
N ILE A 219 17.37 -13.15 2.99
CA ILE A 219 17.91 -13.30 4.33
C ILE A 219 18.79 -12.13 4.69
N TYR A 220 18.41 -11.45 5.75
CA TYR A 220 19.18 -10.36 6.33
C TYR A 220 20.55 -10.84 6.83
N ASN A 221 21.61 -10.12 6.51
CA ASN A 221 23.00 -10.38 6.92
C ASN A 221 23.67 -11.69 6.46
N LYS A 222 23.08 -12.43 5.51
CA LYS A 222 23.74 -13.63 4.98
C LYS A 222 23.72 -13.65 3.45
N PRO A 223 24.78 -13.15 2.79
CA PRO A 223 24.87 -13.12 1.31
C PRO A 223 24.70 -14.50 0.64
N LYS A 224 24.82 -15.59 1.42
CA LYS A 224 24.63 -16.97 0.93
C LYS A 224 23.18 -17.43 0.91
N GLY A 225 22.22 -16.59 1.35
CA GLY A 225 20.80 -16.96 1.44
C GLY A 225 20.04 -16.96 0.12
N GLY A 226 20.66 -16.48 -0.94
CA GLY A 226 20.00 -16.25 -2.22
C GLY A 226 19.18 -14.97 -2.27
N CYS A 227 18.77 -14.61 -3.46
CA CYS A 227 17.97 -13.42 -3.70
C CYS A 227 16.95 -13.68 -4.81
N PHE A 228 15.96 -12.80 -4.88
CA PHE A 228 15.17 -12.63 -6.09
C PHE A 228 15.76 -11.45 -6.86
N VAL A 229 15.87 -11.60 -8.18
CA VAL A 229 16.31 -10.56 -9.11
C VAL A 229 15.32 -10.48 -10.26
N HIS A 230 15.31 -9.35 -10.96
CA HIS A 230 14.67 -9.28 -12.26
C HIS A 230 15.65 -9.73 -13.36
N LYS A 231 15.14 -10.36 -14.41
CA LYS A 231 15.89 -10.69 -15.61
C LYS A 231 14.94 -10.64 -16.82
N ASN A 232 15.12 -9.64 -17.69
CA ASN A 232 14.25 -9.42 -18.85
C ASN A 232 12.75 -9.41 -18.45
N GLY A 233 12.38 -8.59 -17.50
CA GLY A 233 11.02 -8.48 -16.97
C GLY A 233 10.52 -9.65 -16.09
N ARG A 234 11.31 -10.70 -15.89
CA ARG A 234 10.92 -11.88 -15.14
C ARG A 234 11.56 -11.89 -13.75
N LEU A 235 10.81 -12.35 -12.77
CA LEU A 235 11.37 -12.67 -11.46
C LEU A 235 12.14 -13.98 -11.52
N VAL A 236 13.35 -13.95 -10.97
CA VAL A 236 14.24 -15.11 -10.94
C VAL A 236 14.81 -15.24 -9.53
N ALA A 237 14.69 -16.44 -8.96
CA ALA A 237 15.39 -16.82 -7.76
C ALA A 237 16.83 -17.22 -8.10
N VAL A 238 17.80 -16.56 -7.47
CA VAL A 238 19.22 -16.84 -7.64
C VAL A 238 19.76 -17.45 -6.36
N THR A 239 20.45 -18.57 -6.47
CA THR A 239 21.11 -19.20 -5.34
C THR A 239 22.58 -18.76 -5.23
N SER A 240 23.23 -19.05 -4.12
CA SER A 240 24.65 -18.79 -3.91
C SER A 240 25.58 -19.54 -4.89
N GLN A 241 25.05 -20.52 -5.61
CA GLN A 241 25.78 -21.31 -6.62
C GLN A 241 25.48 -20.83 -8.05
N ASN A 242 24.88 -19.65 -8.19
CA ASN A 242 24.41 -19.10 -9.46
C ASN A 242 23.39 -19.97 -10.21
N ASP A 243 22.74 -20.87 -9.51
CA ASP A 243 21.56 -21.56 -10.03
C ASP A 243 20.38 -20.61 -10.12
N TYR A 244 19.58 -20.74 -11.17
CA TYR A 244 18.42 -19.91 -11.43
C TYR A 244 17.12 -20.73 -11.39
N ALA A 245 16.10 -20.18 -10.76
CA ALA A 245 14.74 -20.71 -10.82
C ALA A 245 13.76 -19.59 -11.14
N LEU A 246 12.94 -19.78 -12.17
CA LEU A 246 11.89 -18.81 -12.50
C LEU A 246 10.88 -18.73 -11.35
N VAL A 247 10.61 -17.53 -10.88
CA VAL A 247 9.51 -17.22 -9.96
C VAL A 247 8.31 -16.85 -10.81
N PHE A 248 7.33 -17.73 -10.85
CA PHE A 248 6.12 -17.56 -11.66
C PHE A 248 4.89 -17.78 -10.79
N SER A 249 4.09 -16.75 -10.63
CA SER A 249 2.87 -16.77 -9.81
C SER A 249 1.83 -15.84 -10.44
N PRO A 250 1.15 -16.28 -11.50
CA PRO A 250 0.30 -15.42 -12.33
C PRO A 250 -1.02 -15.04 -11.68
N ASN A 251 -1.44 -15.71 -10.59
CA ASN A 251 -2.68 -15.37 -9.90
C ASN A 251 -2.62 -13.93 -9.38
N PRO A 252 -3.69 -13.13 -9.57
CA PRO A 252 -3.75 -11.75 -9.13
C PRO A 252 -3.54 -11.64 -7.62
N LYS A 253 -2.72 -10.69 -7.19
CA LYS A 253 -2.44 -10.45 -5.76
C LYS A 253 -2.10 -9.00 -5.45
N VAL A 254 -2.26 -8.64 -4.18
CA VAL A 254 -1.64 -7.44 -3.63
C VAL A 254 -0.29 -7.80 -3.02
N TYR A 255 0.74 -7.00 -3.33
CA TYR A 255 2.07 -7.12 -2.75
C TYR A 255 2.41 -5.88 -1.91
N ILE A 256 2.71 -6.07 -0.63
CA ILE A 256 3.20 -5.01 0.26
C ILE A 256 4.65 -5.30 0.65
N ALA A 257 5.56 -4.53 0.07
CA ALA A 257 6.98 -4.53 0.42
C ALA A 257 7.19 -3.61 1.64
N ALA A 258 6.79 -4.09 2.83
CA ALA A 258 6.63 -3.26 4.03
C ALA A 258 7.93 -2.69 4.57
N GLY A 259 9.04 -3.42 4.43
CA GLY A 259 10.36 -3.02 4.96
C GLY A 259 11.51 -3.19 3.97
N ASN A 260 11.21 -3.26 2.67
CA ASN A 260 12.22 -3.40 1.62
C ASN A 260 12.62 -2.04 1.05
N CYS A 261 13.93 -1.76 1.00
CA CYS A 261 14.45 -0.58 0.34
C CYS A 261 14.21 -0.66 -1.18
N LEU A 262 13.86 0.45 -1.82
CA LEU A 262 13.84 0.62 -3.29
C LEU A 262 12.99 -0.38 -4.10
N ILE A 263 12.34 -1.35 -3.46
CA ILE A 263 11.58 -2.39 -4.18
C ILE A 263 10.39 -1.82 -4.97
N GLY A 264 9.91 -0.65 -4.58
CA GLY A 264 8.89 0.11 -5.30
C GLY A 264 9.46 1.16 -6.24
N HIS A 265 10.78 1.25 -6.41
CA HIS A 265 11.39 2.18 -7.35
C HIS A 265 11.35 1.61 -8.78
N VAL A 266 10.57 2.25 -9.63
CA VAL A 266 10.51 1.93 -11.07
C VAL A 266 11.47 2.86 -11.78
N ASP A 267 12.63 2.35 -12.18
CA ASP A 267 13.65 3.10 -12.93
C ASP A 267 13.69 2.73 -14.44
N GLY A 268 12.59 2.17 -14.91
CA GLY A 268 12.36 1.66 -16.25
C GLY A 268 11.69 0.30 -16.20
N LYS A 269 11.56 -0.35 -17.35
CA LYS A 269 10.87 -1.64 -17.43
C LYS A 269 11.63 -2.80 -16.78
N ASP A 270 12.95 -2.69 -16.64
CA ASP A 270 13.79 -3.76 -16.10
C ASP A 270 14.15 -3.49 -14.64
N CYS A 271 13.16 -3.66 -13.74
CA CYS A 271 13.31 -3.54 -12.29
C CYS A 271 12.46 -4.58 -11.53
N MET A 272 12.63 -4.66 -10.21
CA MET A 272 11.90 -5.61 -9.37
C MET A 272 10.39 -5.35 -9.39
N ALA A 273 9.96 -4.09 -9.32
CA ALA A 273 8.56 -3.74 -9.31
C ALA A 273 7.83 -4.25 -10.57
N THR A 274 8.36 -3.95 -11.75
CA THR A 274 7.77 -4.39 -13.01
C THR A 274 7.83 -5.91 -13.18
N ALA A 275 8.88 -6.57 -12.70
CA ALA A 275 8.97 -8.03 -12.71
C ALA A 275 7.93 -8.70 -11.79
N TRP A 276 7.60 -8.10 -10.63
CA TRP A 276 6.47 -8.53 -9.80
C TRP A 276 5.14 -8.36 -10.50
N MET A 277 4.96 -7.26 -11.24
CA MET A 277 3.76 -7.04 -12.05
C MET A 277 3.67 -8.02 -13.22
N HIS A 278 4.79 -8.36 -13.85
CA HIS A 278 4.83 -9.21 -15.05
C HIS A 278 4.68 -10.71 -14.75
N THR A 279 5.58 -11.29 -13.97
CA THR A 279 5.57 -12.74 -13.66
C THR A 279 5.17 -13.07 -12.24
N GLY A 280 5.23 -12.12 -11.32
CA GLY A 280 4.80 -12.27 -9.93
C GLY A 280 3.31 -12.15 -9.71
N GLY A 281 2.54 -11.64 -10.68
CA GLY A 281 1.09 -11.50 -10.61
C GLY A 281 0.60 -10.36 -9.71
N ALA A 282 1.47 -9.41 -9.32
CA ALA A 282 1.04 -8.25 -8.55
C ALA A 282 0.16 -7.33 -9.41
N VAL A 283 -1.09 -7.16 -9.01
CA VAL A 283 -2.05 -6.23 -9.62
C VAL A 283 -2.27 -4.98 -8.77
N GLN A 284 -1.87 -5.05 -7.52
CA GLN A 284 -1.61 -3.90 -6.66
C GLN A 284 -0.29 -4.14 -5.93
N MET A 285 0.56 -3.14 -5.88
CA MET A 285 1.86 -3.23 -5.22
C MET A 285 2.16 -1.94 -4.46
N LEU A 286 2.64 -2.12 -3.23
CA LEU A 286 3.09 -1.02 -2.36
C LEU A 286 4.56 -1.21 -2.04
N GLY A 287 5.36 -0.17 -2.19
CA GLY A 287 6.80 -0.26 -1.90
C GLY A 287 7.51 1.09 -1.88
N TYR A 288 8.66 1.12 -1.23
CA TYR A 288 9.49 2.32 -1.14
C TYR A 288 10.26 2.59 -2.43
N THR A 289 10.32 3.85 -2.81
CA THR A 289 11.13 4.35 -3.93
C THR A 289 12.51 4.85 -3.49
N VAL A 290 12.84 4.68 -2.22
CA VAL A 290 14.11 5.06 -1.58
C VAL A 290 14.59 3.96 -0.64
N GLU A 291 15.82 4.12 -0.11
CA GLU A 291 16.26 3.34 1.06
C GLU A 291 15.35 3.65 2.25
N THR A 292 14.78 2.64 2.89
CA THR A 292 13.96 2.81 4.10
C THR A 292 14.73 2.50 5.36
N PHE A 293 14.55 3.30 6.41
CA PHE A 293 15.11 3.05 7.74
C PHE A 293 14.09 3.27 8.87
N TYR A 294 13.05 4.03 8.62
CA TYR A 294 12.02 4.34 9.64
C TYR A 294 10.80 3.44 9.52
N GLY A 295 10.30 3.24 8.30
CA GLY A 295 9.28 2.25 7.98
C GLY A 295 7.85 2.64 8.35
N PHE A 296 7.57 3.92 8.64
CA PHE A 296 6.23 4.36 9.01
C PHE A 296 5.19 4.08 7.92
N MET A 297 5.56 4.32 6.66
CA MET A 297 4.65 4.11 5.54
C MET A 297 4.38 2.64 5.27
N GLY A 298 5.42 1.82 5.12
CA GLY A 298 5.24 0.42 4.74
C GLY A 298 4.54 -0.40 5.83
N TRP A 299 5.01 -0.32 7.07
CA TRP A 299 4.40 -1.03 8.20
C TRP A 299 3.04 -0.47 8.57
N GLY A 300 2.83 0.84 8.44
CA GLY A 300 1.55 1.48 8.70
C GLY A 300 0.48 1.09 7.68
N ALA A 301 0.80 1.13 6.38
CA ALA A 301 -0.12 0.70 5.32
C ALA A 301 -0.47 -0.79 5.46
N LYS A 302 0.54 -1.65 5.77
CA LYS A 302 0.31 -3.07 6.09
C LYS A 302 -0.67 -3.23 7.26
N SER A 303 -0.41 -2.55 8.38
CA SER A 303 -1.26 -2.64 9.58
C SER A 303 -2.68 -2.17 9.32
N MET A 304 -2.86 -1.04 8.61
CA MET A 304 -4.18 -0.55 8.23
C MET A 304 -4.91 -1.51 7.30
N PHE A 305 -4.23 -2.08 6.32
CA PHE A 305 -4.81 -3.06 5.43
C PHE A 305 -5.24 -4.33 6.19
N GLU A 306 -4.37 -4.88 7.04
CA GLU A 306 -4.63 -6.10 7.82
C GLU A 306 -5.70 -5.94 8.91
N SER A 307 -6.05 -4.70 9.28
CA SER A 307 -7.20 -4.43 10.15
C SER A 307 -8.55 -4.87 9.54
N GLY A 308 -8.57 -5.08 8.21
CA GLY A 308 -9.78 -5.45 7.48
C GLY A 308 -10.75 -4.29 7.21
N ARG A 309 -10.45 -3.10 7.72
CA ARG A 309 -11.31 -1.90 7.57
C ARG A 309 -11.27 -1.30 6.17
N TYR A 310 -10.12 -1.38 5.50
CA TYR A 310 -9.80 -0.63 4.28
C TYR A 310 -9.40 -1.55 3.13
N THR A 311 -9.61 -1.07 1.90
CA THR A 311 -8.91 -1.63 0.73
C THR A 311 -7.42 -1.30 0.80
N ALA A 312 -6.59 -1.96 -0.01
CA ALA A 312 -5.15 -1.68 -0.02
C ALA A 312 -4.85 -0.23 -0.45
N ALA A 313 -5.61 0.33 -1.39
CA ALA A 313 -5.48 1.73 -1.81
C ALA A 313 -5.91 2.71 -0.71
N GLU A 314 -7.02 2.43 -0.02
CA GLU A 314 -7.47 3.23 1.12
C GLU A 314 -6.46 3.18 2.27
N ALA A 315 -5.90 2.01 2.57
CA ALA A 315 -4.87 1.85 3.61
C ALA A 315 -3.59 2.65 3.26
N PHE A 316 -3.16 2.63 2.01
CA PHE A 316 -2.06 3.47 1.51
C PHE A 316 -2.36 4.96 1.70
N TYR A 317 -3.50 5.41 1.19
CA TYR A 317 -3.92 6.81 1.24
C TYR A 317 -4.04 7.30 2.69
N LEU A 318 -4.82 6.60 3.52
CA LEU A 318 -5.08 7.01 4.90
C LEU A 318 -3.82 6.98 5.77
N ASN A 319 -2.91 6.02 5.54
CA ASN A 319 -1.64 6.02 6.27
C ASN A 319 -0.74 7.21 5.88
N ASN A 320 -0.82 7.70 4.65
CA ASN A 320 -0.19 8.96 4.25
C ASN A 320 -0.76 10.15 5.05
N GLN A 321 -2.09 10.20 5.23
CA GLN A 321 -2.71 11.28 6.01
C GLN A 321 -2.29 11.21 7.49
N VAL A 322 -2.20 10.00 8.04
CA VAL A 322 -1.67 9.79 9.40
C VAL A 322 -0.20 10.20 9.51
N LEU A 323 0.61 9.97 8.48
CA LEU A 323 2.00 10.46 8.43
C LEU A 323 2.05 12.00 8.48
N LEU A 324 1.24 12.68 7.67
CA LEU A 324 1.16 14.15 7.66
C LEU A 324 0.65 14.72 8.99
N TRP A 325 -0.33 14.05 9.61
CA TRP A 325 -0.77 14.36 10.96
C TRP A 325 0.38 14.21 11.96
N ALA A 326 1.11 13.11 11.92
CA ALA A 326 2.24 12.83 12.81
C ALA A 326 3.36 13.88 12.66
N ILE A 327 3.74 14.24 11.43
CA ILE A 327 4.70 15.31 11.15
C ILE A 327 4.20 16.63 11.73
N GLY A 328 2.93 16.98 11.49
CA GLY A 328 2.35 18.23 11.99
C GLY A 328 2.29 18.35 13.50
N LYS A 329 2.16 17.22 14.21
CA LYS A 329 2.21 17.16 15.68
C LYS A 329 3.62 17.38 16.24
N LEU A 330 4.65 16.89 15.53
CA LEU A 330 6.04 17.08 15.94
C LEU A 330 6.56 18.46 15.54
N ASN A 331 6.40 18.80 14.27
CA ASN A 331 6.91 20.02 13.69
C ASN A 331 6.17 20.32 12.37
N LYS A 332 5.19 21.23 12.44
CA LYS A 332 4.34 21.59 11.30
C LYS A 332 5.12 22.11 10.09
N ASP A 333 6.26 22.76 10.31
CA ASP A 333 7.07 23.33 9.24
C ASP A 333 7.71 22.26 8.35
N LEU A 334 7.80 21.01 8.84
CA LEU A 334 8.31 19.87 8.08
C LEU A 334 7.28 19.30 7.07
N ARG A 335 5.98 19.62 7.22
CA ARG A 335 4.96 19.18 6.24
C ARG A 335 5.18 19.78 4.86
N ASP A 336 5.65 21.02 4.80
CA ASP A 336 5.75 21.80 3.58
C ASP A 336 7.18 21.82 2.99
N VAL A 337 8.11 21.09 3.62
CA VAL A 337 9.48 20.99 3.09
C VAL A 337 9.46 20.24 1.76
N GLU A 338 9.93 20.86 0.70
CA GLU A 338 10.09 20.18 -0.58
C GLU A 338 11.16 19.09 -0.51
N ILE A 339 10.78 17.88 -0.91
CA ILE A 339 11.70 16.78 -1.12
C ILE A 339 11.98 16.68 -2.61
N PRO A 340 13.25 16.76 -3.05
CA PRO A 340 13.56 16.70 -4.48
C PRO A 340 13.04 15.46 -5.15
N ALA A 341 12.27 15.63 -6.23
CA ALA A 341 11.67 14.55 -6.99
C ALA A 341 12.66 13.87 -7.94
N LYS A 342 13.53 14.65 -8.58
CA LYS A 342 14.27 14.25 -9.80
C LYS A 342 15.54 13.41 -9.60
N GLU A 343 15.96 13.11 -8.39
CA GLU A 343 17.25 12.41 -8.18
C GLU A 343 17.11 11.22 -7.24
N LYS A 344 17.98 10.23 -7.40
CA LYS A 344 18.23 9.23 -6.35
C LYS A 344 18.69 9.97 -5.10
N LEU A 345 17.77 10.13 -4.16
CA LEU A 345 18.04 10.79 -2.89
C LEU A 345 18.55 9.75 -1.91
N SER A 346 19.85 9.75 -1.60
CA SER A 346 20.37 8.94 -0.52
C SER A 346 20.03 9.54 0.84
N THR A 347 19.88 8.69 1.85
CA THR A 347 19.68 9.10 3.26
C THR A 347 20.70 10.13 3.71
N ARG A 348 21.99 9.97 3.35
CA ARG A 348 23.05 10.92 3.69
C ARG A 348 22.84 12.30 3.06
N LYS A 349 22.40 12.37 1.79
CA LYS A 349 22.12 13.65 1.10
C LYS A 349 20.92 14.34 1.75
N PHE A 350 19.87 13.59 2.07
CA PHE A 350 18.70 14.10 2.76
C PHE A 350 19.03 14.67 4.16
N ILE A 351 19.79 13.93 4.98
CA ILE A 351 20.20 14.40 6.31
C ILE A 351 20.95 15.75 6.20
N ARG A 352 21.87 15.89 5.24
CA ARG A 352 22.57 17.17 5.03
C ARG A 352 21.63 18.30 4.62
N MET A 353 20.67 18.02 3.74
CA MET A 353 19.68 18.99 3.28
C MET A 353 18.78 19.48 4.42
N MET A 354 18.47 18.57 5.36
CA MET A 354 17.61 18.86 6.50
C MET A 354 18.35 19.38 7.74
N GLN A 355 19.67 19.57 7.63
CA GLN A 355 20.50 20.08 8.75
C GLN A 355 19.99 21.44 9.24
N GLY A 356 19.77 21.56 10.55
CA GLY A 356 19.22 22.76 11.19
C GLY A 356 17.69 22.85 11.18
N ARG A 357 16.97 22.00 10.41
CA ARG A 357 15.50 21.94 10.39
C ARG A 357 14.95 20.79 11.22
N ILE A 358 15.66 19.66 11.27
CA ILE A 358 15.30 18.45 12.01
C ILE A 358 16.03 18.43 13.34
N ARG A 359 15.32 18.15 14.43
CA ARG A 359 15.81 18.13 15.82
C ARG A 359 15.85 16.73 16.42
N THR A 360 14.97 15.84 15.94
CA THR A 360 14.80 14.48 16.49
C THR A 360 14.90 13.42 15.39
N GLN A 361 15.15 12.17 15.81
CA GLN A 361 15.14 11.03 14.89
C GLN A 361 13.74 10.77 14.31
N ASP A 362 12.69 11.05 15.07
CA ASP A 362 11.31 10.88 14.62
C ASP A 362 10.96 11.92 13.55
N GLU A 363 11.36 13.19 13.73
CA GLU A 363 11.23 14.22 12.68
C GLU A 363 11.96 13.80 11.40
N LEU A 364 13.19 13.27 11.53
CA LEU A 364 13.97 12.79 10.39
C LEU A 364 13.26 11.64 9.67
N GLY A 365 12.86 10.63 10.43
CA GLY A 365 12.26 9.40 9.88
C GLY A 365 10.91 9.64 9.21
N LEU A 366 10.03 10.39 9.85
CA LEU A 366 8.71 10.71 9.28
C LEU A 366 8.84 11.58 8.03
N THR A 367 9.72 12.60 8.06
CA THR A 367 9.94 13.44 6.88
C THR A 367 10.59 12.66 5.74
N TRP A 368 11.48 11.70 6.05
CA TRP A 368 12.06 10.82 5.05
C TRP A 368 11.02 9.89 4.40
N ASP A 369 10.09 9.35 5.18
CA ASP A 369 9.03 8.46 4.68
C ASP A 369 7.98 9.21 3.84
N ARG A 370 7.87 10.53 3.98
CA ARG A 370 6.92 11.34 3.22
C ARG A 370 7.25 11.34 1.73
N ASP A 371 6.26 11.08 0.89
CA ASP A 371 6.36 11.10 -0.59
C ASP A 371 7.34 10.06 -1.18
N THR A 372 7.62 8.99 -0.44
CA THR A 372 8.60 7.97 -0.85
C THR A 372 8.03 6.57 -1.01
N PHE A 373 6.79 6.37 -0.61
CA PHE A 373 6.09 5.10 -0.72
C PHE A 373 5.06 5.17 -1.85
N ALA A 374 5.14 4.25 -2.80
CA ALA A 374 4.29 4.23 -3.98
C ALA A 374 3.17 3.20 -3.86
N PHE A 375 2.03 3.48 -4.50
CA PHE A 375 0.98 2.53 -4.79
C PHE A 375 0.85 2.36 -6.30
N TYR A 376 1.12 1.16 -6.77
CA TYR A 376 0.94 0.76 -8.15
C TYR A 376 -0.33 -0.08 -8.29
N GLY A 377 -1.22 0.32 -9.19
CA GLY A 377 -2.50 -0.32 -9.45
C GLY A 377 -3.65 0.68 -9.61
N ASP A 378 -4.81 0.18 -9.99
CA ASP A 378 -6.06 0.95 -10.04
C ASP A 378 -6.52 1.24 -8.60
N PRO A 379 -6.57 2.53 -8.16
CA PRO A 379 -6.90 2.89 -6.79
C PRO A 379 -8.34 2.60 -6.38
N ALA A 380 -9.26 2.45 -7.34
CA ALA A 380 -10.64 2.08 -7.06
C ALA A 380 -10.91 0.57 -7.14
N ARG A 381 -9.94 -0.23 -7.61
CA ARG A 381 -10.07 -1.68 -7.60
C ARG A 381 -10.10 -2.20 -6.17
N SER A 382 -11.20 -2.83 -5.78
CA SER A 382 -11.35 -3.37 -4.43
C SER A 382 -10.46 -4.59 -4.22
N VAL A 383 -9.41 -4.42 -3.41
CA VAL A 383 -8.62 -5.50 -2.82
C VAL A 383 -8.71 -5.35 -1.31
N ARG A 384 -9.39 -6.25 -0.63
CA ARG A 384 -9.70 -6.14 0.80
C ARG A 384 -9.80 -7.50 1.48
N PHE A 385 -9.71 -7.48 2.79
CA PHE A 385 -10.03 -8.64 3.61
C PHE A 385 -11.54 -8.88 3.65
N PRO A 386 -11.98 -10.16 3.88
CA PRO A 386 -13.38 -10.46 4.13
C PRO A 386 -13.91 -9.73 5.37
N GLU A 387 -15.19 -9.35 5.34
CA GLU A 387 -15.86 -8.61 6.42
C GLU A 387 -15.65 -9.22 7.82
N LYS A 388 -15.61 -10.55 7.91
CA LYS A 388 -15.34 -11.26 9.18
C LYS A 388 -13.95 -10.98 9.78
N ARG A 389 -13.03 -10.36 9.02
CA ARG A 389 -11.69 -9.98 9.47
C ARG A 389 -11.61 -8.57 10.03
N LYS A 390 -12.61 -7.74 9.82
CA LYS A 390 -12.68 -6.40 10.42
C LYS A 390 -12.47 -6.45 11.92
N ASP A 391 -11.70 -5.54 12.42
CA ASP A 391 -11.56 -5.29 13.86
C ASP A 391 -12.57 -4.23 14.36
N ILE A 392 -12.84 -3.20 13.55
CA ILE A 392 -13.79 -2.13 13.84
C ILE A 392 -14.68 -1.92 12.61
N ASP A 393 -15.99 -1.93 12.81
CA ASP A 393 -16.93 -1.50 11.77
C ASP A 393 -17.17 0.00 11.90
N ILE A 394 -16.84 0.73 10.84
CA ILE A 394 -16.93 2.19 10.78
C ILE A 394 -18.17 2.56 9.98
N LYS A 395 -19.08 3.32 10.58
CA LYS A 395 -20.29 3.81 9.93
C LYS A 395 -20.31 5.32 9.92
N VAL A 396 -20.54 5.89 8.75
CA VAL A 396 -20.75 7.33 8.57
C VAL A 396 -22.20 7.55 8.15
N SER A 397 -22.89 8.43 8.82
CA SER A 397 -24.28 8.78 8.52
C SER A 397 -24.48 10.29 8.70
N GLY A 398 -24.34 11.03 7.61
CA GLY A 398 -24.32 12.50 7.65
C GLY A 398 -23.10 13.00 8.42
N ASP A 399 -23.34 13.69 9.52
CA ASP A 399 -22.34 14.23 10.44
C ASP A 399 -21.95 13.27 11.60
N LYS A 400 -22.59 12.10 11.67
CA LYS A 400 -22.33 11.09 12.70
C LYS A 400 -21.35 10.02 12.20
N ILE A 401 -20.35 9.70 13.07
CA ILE A 401 -19.43 8.57 12.91
C ILE A 401 -19.64 7.61 14.08
N THR A 402 -19.83 6.33 13.79
CA THR A 402 -19.92 5.28 14.80
C THR A 402 -18.82 4.26 14.56
N LEU A 403 -18.11 3.89 15.63
CA LEU A 403 -17.12 2.83 15.66
C LEU A 403 -17.68 1.66 16.49
N ASP A 404 -17.89 0.51 15.85
CA ASP A 404 -18.39 -0.72 16.49
C ASP A 404 -17.22 -1.73 16.56
N PHE A 405 -16.73 -2.05 17.75
CA PHE A 405 -15.58 -2.92 17.92
C PHE A 405 -15.98 -4.38 17.77
N LEU A 406 -15.57 -5.00 16.68
CA LEU A 406 -15.88 -6.40 16.36
C LEU A 406 -14.91 -7.40 17.01
N ARG A 407 -13.80 -6.89 17.56
CA ARG A 407 -12.76 -7.62 18.31
C ARG A 407 -12.21 -6.73 19.41
N ASP A 408 -11.44 -7.33 20.32
CA ASP A 408 -10.65 -6.56 21.28
C ASP A 408 -9.54 -5.81 20.51
N VAL A 409 -9.50 -4.50 20.66
CA VAL A 409 -8.50 -3.62 20.03
C VAL A 409 -7.80 -2.82 21.13
N SER A 410 -6.48 -2.69 21.01
CA SER A 410 -5.69 -1.89 21.94
C SER A 410 -4.95 -0.79 21.19
N PHE A 411 -5.10 0.43 21.68
CA PHE A 411 -4.32 1.58 21.25
C PHE A 411 -3.30 1.92 22.34
N PRO A 412 -2.27 2.74 22.05
CA PRO A 412 -1.37 3.25 23.09
C PRO A 412 -2.14 3.95 24.23
N ASP A 413 -1.66 3.85 25.45
CA ASP A 413 -2.32 4.48 26.62
C ASP A 413 -2.32 6.02 26.56
N LYS A 414 -1.43 6.58 25.72
CA LYS A 414 -1.34 8.01 25.41
C LYS A 414 -1.03 8.20 23.95
N ILE A 415 -1.40 9.34 23.40
CA ILE A 415 -1.08 9.70 22.01
C ILE A 415 0.42 9.95 21.87
N GLU A 416 1.09 9.04 21.19
CA GLU A 416 2.50 9.12 20.81
C GLU A 416 2.62 9.10 19.28
N VAL A 417 3.21 10.13 18.72
CA VAL A 417 3.29 10.34 17.27
C VAL A 417 3.85 9.13 16.51
N LYS A 418 4.83 8.43 17.09
CA LYS A 418 5.46 7.29 16.45
C LYS A 418 4.58 6.03 16.41
N SER A 419 3.86 5.77 17.48
CA SER A 419 3.10 4.52 17.70
C SER A 419 1.59 4.68 17.50
N THR A 420 1.05 5.88 17.69
CA THR A 420 -0.38 6.11 17.51
C THR A 420 -0.77 6.07 16.04
N ARG A 421 -1.78 5.28 15.74
CA ARG A 421 -2.47 5.25 14.46
C ARG A 421 -3.93 5.61 14.71
N PRO A 422 -4.32 6.88 14.50
CA PRO A 422 -5.73 7.27 14.59
C PRO A 422 -6.62 6.36 13.76
N VAL A 423 -7.83 6.10 14.21
CA VAL A 423 -8.85 5.49 13.36
C VAL A 423 -9.19 6.49 12.27
N ALA A 424 -8.89 6.12 11.04
CA ALA A 424 -9.15 6.95 9.88
C ALA A 424 -10.52 6.61 9.30
N VAL A 425 -11.30 7.61 8.96
CA VAL A 425 -12.67 7.47 8.46
C VAL A 425 -12.76 8.20 7.14
N LEU A 426 -13.08 7.50 6.06
CA LEU A 426 -13.39 8.13 4.79
C LEU A 426 -14.80 8.73 4.84
N LEU A 427 -14.93 9.98 4.44
CA LEU A 427 -16.19 10.70 4.42
C LEU A 427 -16.84 10.59 3.02
N ASP A 428 -18.14 10.35 2.99
CA ASP A 428 -18.90 10.30 1.75
C ASP A 428 -19.25 11.71 1.24
N LYS A 429 -19.27 12.69 2.15
CA LYS A 429 -19.60 14.08 1.87
C LYS A 429 -18.70 15.00 2.66
N ALA A 430 -18.19 16.03 2.00
CA ALA A 430 -17.42 17.08 2.64
C ALA A 430 -18.26 17.80 3.72
N PRO A 431 -17.75 17.87 4.96
CA PRO A 431 -18.38 18.65 6.01
C PRO A 431 -18.20 20.17 5.76
N ALA A 432 -18.93 20.99 6.51
CA ALA A 432 -18.76 22.44 6.45
C ALA A 432 -17.34 22.85 6.95
N ARG A 433 -16.80 23.92 6.43
CA ARG A 433 -15.51 24.46 6.91
C ARG A 433 -15.59 24.85 8.39
N GLY A 434 -14.50 24.64 9.13
CA GLY A 434 -14.42 24.97 10.55
C GLY A 434 -15.16 23.99 11.47
N THR A 435 -15.44 22.77 10.98
CA THR A 435 -15.98 21.69 11.80
C THR A 435 -14.87 20.99 12.58
N ALA A 436 -15.26 20.37 13.69
CA ALA A 436 -14.41 19.52 14.53
C ALA A 436 -15.19 18.25 14.92
N ILE A 437 -14.47 17.26 15.42
CA ILE A 437 -15.04 16.01 15.92
C ILE A 437 -15.31 16.15 17.42
N PHE A 438 -16.50 15.75 17.85
CA PHE A 438 -16.91 15.70 19.25
C PHE A 438 -17.29 14.26 19.61
N ALA A 439 -16.89 13.78 20.76
CA ALA A 439 -17.45 12.55 21.32
C ALA A 439 -18.95 12.74 21.63
N GLU A 440 -19.72 11.68 21.58
CA GLU A 440 -21.15 11.74 21.89
C GLU A 440 -21.37 12.30 23.31
N GLY A 441 -22.20 13.35 23.40
CA GLY A 441 -22.43 14.08 24.65
C GLY A 441 -21.29 15.00 25.11
N GLY A 442 -20.18 15.04 24.40
CA GLY A 442 -19.05 15.93 24.69
C GLY A 442 -19.29 17.35 24.19
N GLU A 443 -18.87 18.35 24.98
CA GLU A 443 -18.94 19.76 24.60
C GLU A 443 -17.66 20.25 23.94
N GLU A 444 -16.52 19.67 24.29
CA GLU A 444 -15.21 20.03 23.74
C GLU A 444 -14.85 19.19 22.51
N PRO A 445 -14.15 19.77 21.52
CA PRO A 445 -13.62 19.04 20.40
C PRO A 445 -12.65 17.92 20.85
N LEU A 446 -12.73 16.77 20.21
CA LEU A 446 -11.81 15.67 20.46
C LEU A 446 -10.37 16.10 20.17
N ALA A 447 -9.53 16.09 21.19
CA ALA A 447 -8.14 16.50 21.09
C ALA A 447 -7.39 15.71 19.99
N ASP A 448 -6.54 16.40 19.25
CA ASP A 448 -5.70 15.83 18.20
C ASP A 448 -6.44 15.18 17.02
N SER A 449 -7.78 15.29 16.97
CA SER A 449 -8.56 14.85 15.82
C SER A 449 -8.36 15.77 14.60
N VAL A 450 -8.66 15.24 13.42
CA VAL A 450 -8.63 15.98 12.15
C VAL A 450 -9.92 15.72 11.39
N VAL A 451 -10.45 16.74 10.76
CA VAL A 451 -11.54 16.63 9.77
C VAL A 451 -11.13 17.41 8.54
N THR A 452 -11.19 16.76 7.39
CA THR A 452 -11.01 17.36 6.06
C THR A 452 -12.30 17.18 5.25
N ASP A 453 -12.29 17.55 4.01
CA ASP A 453 -13.40 17.30 3.07
C ASP A 453 -13.48 15.82 2.62
N VAL A 454 -12.42 15.04 2.81
CA VAL A 454 -12.30 13.64 2.34
C VAL A 454 -12.32 12.63 3.49
N PHE A 455 -11.73 12.96 4.64
CA PHE A 455 -11.55 12.02 5.75
C PHE A 455 -11.58 12.68 7.12
N ALA A 456 -11.71 11.84 8.14
CA ALA A 456 -11.50 12.21 9.54
C ALA A 456 -10.46 11.29 10.20
N LEU A 457 -9.66 11.83 11.12
CA LEU A 457 -8.76 11.06 11.99
C LEU A 457 -9.23 11.18 13.43
N ILE A 458 -9.50 10.03 14.05
CA ILE A 458 -9.98 9.89 15.42
C ILE A 458 -8.90 9.20 16.26
N PRO A 459 -8.06 9.93 16.99
CA PRO A 459 -7.10 9.35 17.90
C PRO A 459 -7.82 8.67 19.07
N LEU A 460 -7.53 7.39 19.27
CA LEU A 460 -8.02 6.62 20.41
C LEU A 460 -6.87 6.17 21.30
N THR A 461 -7.15 5.95 22.58
CA THR A 461 -6.18 5.47 23.57
C THR A 461 -6.76 4.33 24.38
N GLY A 462 -5.89 3.46 24.93
CA GLY A 462 -6.31 2.39 25.83
C GLY A 462 -6.90 1.17 25.12
N LYS A 463 -7.68 0.38 25.87
CA LYS A 463 -8.24 -0.89 25.40
C LYS A 463 -9.74 -0.77 25.16
N HIS A 464 -10.16 -1.25 24.01
CA HIS A 464 -11.56 -1.27 23.59
C HIS A 464 -11.99 -2.73 23.39
N PRO A 465 -12.88 -3.26 24.25
CA PRO A 465 -13.33 -4.63 24.15
C PRO A 465 -14.30 -4.83 22.99
N LYS A 466 -14.36 -6.07 22.51
CA LYS A 466 -15.38 -6.49 21.54
C LYS A 466 -16.79 -6.11 22.01
N GLY A 467 -17.57 -5.49 21.13
CA GLY A 467 -18.95 -5.05 21.37
C GLY A 467 -19.07 -3.63 21.92
N GLU A 468 -17.96 -2.97 22.24
CA GLU A 468 -17.98 -1.55 22.56
C GLU A 468 -18.37 -0.72 21.33
N LYS A 469 -19.08 0.37 21.54
CA LYS A 469 -19.48 1.33 20.52
C LYS A 469 -19.10 2.73 20.96
N LEU A 470 -18.40 3.42 20.08
CA LEU A 470 -18.10 4.84 20.24
C LEU A 470 -18.83 5.63 19.16
N ALA A 471 -19.43 6.74 19.54
CA ALA A 471 -20.08 7.64 18.61
C ALA A 471 -19.45 9.03 18.66
N PHE A 472 -19.35 9.64 17.50
CA PHE A 472 -18.78 10.97 17.31
C PHE A 472 -19.68 11.78 16.39
N THR A 473 -19.64 13.09 16.55
CA THR A 473 -20.35 14.02 15.67
C THR A 473 -19.39 15.04 15.09
N ILE A 474 -19.47 15.29 13.79
CA ILE A 474 -18.79 16.38 13.10
C ILE A 474 -19.71 17.59 13.16
N ARG A 475 -19.33 18.65 13.87
CA ARG A 475 -20.14 19.88 14.01
C ARG A 475 -19.22 21.10 14.03
N PRO A 476 -19.76 22.33 13.81
CA PRO A 476 -18.95 23.53 13.94
C PRO A 476 -18.20 23.55 15.26
N GLY A 477 -16.87 23.71 15.18
CA GLY A 477 -16.06 24.06 16.32
C GLY A 477 -16.41 25.49 16.73
N GLU A 478 -16.33 25.82 18.00
CA GLU A 478 -16.43 27.23 18.37
C GLU A 478 -15.31 27.98 17.64
N SER A 479 -15.68 28.89 16.76
CA SER A 479 -14.70 29.76 16.13
C SER A 479 -13.99 30.49 17.27
N SER A 480 -12.68 30.46 17.31
CA SER A 480 -11.89 31.42 18.08
C SER A 480 -12.16 32.83 17.54
N ALA A 481 -13.36 33.33 17.81
CA ALA A 481 -13.75 34.72 17.65
C ALA A 481 -13.15 35.55 18.79
N ALA A 482 -11.84 35.42 19.02
CA ALA A 482 -11.12 36.29 19.92
C ALA A 482 -9.62 36.19 19.63
N ALA A 483 -9.19 36.69 18.50
CA ALA A 483 -7.86 37.26 18.32
C ALA A 483 -7.97 38.32 17.24
N LYS A 484 -8.52 39.47 17.64
CA LYS A 484 -8.26 40.74 16.94
C LYS A 484 -6.89 41.27 17.33
#